data_3fd61eb53b1ed3dd07023c4b59964b7b
#
_entry.id   3fd61eb53b1ed3dd07023c4b59964b7b
#
_cell.length_a   1.000
_cell.length_b   1.000
_cell.length_c   1.000
_cell.angle_alpha   90.00
_cell.angle_beta   90.00
_cell.angle_gamma   90.00
#
_symmetry.space_group_name_H-M   'P 1'
#
loop_
_entity.id
_entity.type
_entity.pdbx_description
1 polymer ?
#
loop_
_entity_poly.entity_id
_entity_poly.type
_entity_poly.pdbx_seq_one_letter_code
_entity_poly.pdbx_strand_id
1 'polypeptide(L)'
;MQKFFLTLFLSALSYLCILAIAPMPSAAASSIPQAQLSESIDRFLTSLPRDYYAIANVEALKSLVKSDNASLVDVRQPSEYGSGHIPNAINIPLQTLIANLDKIPKDRPVILYCTTGYRTAMGVMTLQMLGHTNVRAFPPSIQAWKAAGEPLEK
;
A
#
# COMPACT_ATOMS: atom_id res chain seq x y z
N MET A 1 -1.41 -81.77 12.95
CA MET A 1 -1.56 -80.68 13.93
C MET A 1 -0.61 -79.51 13.57
N GLN A 2 -0.73 -78.93 12.38
CA GLN A 2 0.21 -77.86 11.95
C GLN A 2 -0.42 -76.83 10.98
N LYS A 3 -1.70 -76.59 11.12
CA LYS A 3 -2.44 -75.65 10.26
C LYS A 3 -3.23 -74.56 11.04
N PHE A 4 -3.13 -74.50 12.36
CA PHE A 4 -3.91 -73.56 13.19
C PHE A 4 -3.13 -72.38 13.75
N PHE A 5 -1.81 -72.26 13.51
CA PHE A 5 -0.98 -71.20 14.05
C PHE A 5 -0.67 -70.04 13.09
N LEU A 6 -1.13 -70.11 11.82
CA LEU A 6 -0.77 -69.12 10.83
C LEU A 6 -1.81 -68.02 10.60
N THR A 7 -2.99 -68.13 11.23
CA THR A 7 -4.09 -67.16 11.00
C THR A 7 -4.22 -66.11 12.12
N LEU A 8 -3.44 -66.20 13.19
CA LEU A 8 -3.50 -65.21 14.30
C LEU A 8 -2.43 -64.12 14.24
N PHE A 9 -1.51 -64.17 13.31
CA PHE A 9 -0.42 -63.16 13.19
C PHE A 9 -0.68 -62.10 12.11
N LEU A 10 -1.71 -62.18 11.30
CA LEU A 10 -2.03 -61.18 10.26
C LEU A 10 -3.08 -60.14 10.66
N SER A 11 -3.68 -60.23 11.85
CA SER A 11 -4.67 -59.28 12.30
C SER A 11 -4.16 -58.17 13.21
N ALA A 12 -2.87 -58.23 13.61
CA ALA A 12 -2.27 -57.26 14.52
C ALA A 12 -1.49 -56.10 13.84
N LEU A 13 -1.35 -56.11 12.51
CA LEU A 13 -0.54 -55.11 11.79
C LEU A 13 -1.31 -54.06 11.01
N SER A 14 -2.66 -54.03 11.16
CA SER A 14 -3.51 -53.02 10.47
C SER A 14 -4.08 -51.92 11.39
N TYR A 15 -3.60 -51.84 12.61
CA TYR A 15 -4.12 -50.86 13.60
C TYR A 15 -3.16 -49.73 13.99
N LEU A 16 -2.09 -49.51 13.22
CA LEU A 16 -1.15 -48.46 13.60
C LEU A 16 -0.79 -47.61 12.40
N CYS A 17 -1.67 -46.72 11.97
CA CYS A 17 -1.34 -45.48 11.22
C CYS A 17 -2.60 -44.65 10.96
N ILE A 18 -3.43 -44.40 11.98
CA ILE A 18 -4.25 -43.19 11.97
C ILE A 18 -3.48 -42.18 12.83
N LEU A 19 -2.41 -41.61 12.27
CA LEU A 19 -1.90 -40.34 12.75
C LEU A 19 -3.04 -39.33 12.57
N ALA A 20 -3.67 -38.97 13.67
CA ALA A 20 -4.56 -37.85 13.74
C ALA A 20 -3.79 -36.63 13.22
N ILE A 21 -4.03 -36.24 11.97
CA ILE A 21 -3.66 -34.92 11.47
C ILE A 21 -4.58 -33.96 12.25
N ALA A 22 -4.08 -33.50 13.41
CA ALA A 22 -4.70 -32.39 14.10
C ALA A 22 -4.82 -31.24 13.10
N PRO A 23 -6.02 -30.65 12.89
CA PRO A 23 -6.13 -29.48 12.05
C PRO A 23 -5.19 -28.41 12.64
N MET A 24 -4.20 -27.99 11.85
CA MET A 24 -3.40 -26.83 12.23
C MET A 24 -4.38 -25.69 12.52
N PRO A 25 -4.22 -24.98 13.64
CA PRO A 25 -5.00 -23.77 13.86
C PRO A 25 -4.74 -22.86 12.67
N SER A 26 -5.73 -22.67 11.83
CA SER A 26 -5.74 -21.60 10.84
C SER A 26 -5.46 -20.33 11.63
N ALA A 27 -4.32 -19.69 11.38
CA ALA A 27 -4.08 -18.35 11.89
C ALA A 27 -5.22 -17.51 11.34
N ALA A 28 -6.26 -17.33 12.16
CA ALA A 28 -7.32 -16.38 11.89
C ALA A 28 -6.60 -15.03 11.84
N ALA A 29 -6.27 -14.58 10.62
CA ALA A 29 -5.92 -13.18 10.39
C ALA A 29 -7.05 -12.42 11.08
N SER A 30 -6.72 -11.62 12.09
CA SER A 30 -7.68 -10.78 12.80
C SER A 30 -8.25 -9.80 11.79
N SER A 31 -9.32 -10.21 11.10
CA SER A 31 -10.02 -9.37 10.16
C SER A 31 -10.69 -8.27 10.96
N ILE A 32 -10.38 -7.02 10.64
CA ILE A 32 -11.14 -5.87 11.17
C ILE A 32 -12.61 -6.16 10.88
N PRO A 33 -13.50 -6.06 11.88
CA PRO A 33 -14.93 -6.29 11.66
C PRO A 33 -15.42 -5.42 10.49
N GLN A 34 -16.18 -6.00 9.56
CA GLN A 34 -16.70 -5.33 8.37
C GLN A 34 -17.40 -4.00 8.71
N ALA A 35 -18.18 -3.97 9.79
CA ALA A 35 -18.88 -2.77 10.25
C ALA A 35 -17.91 -1.63 10.62
N GLN A 36 -16.83 -1.94 11.34
CA GLN A 36 -15.82 -0.95 11.74
C GLN A 36 -15.05 -0.39 10.54
N LEU A 37 -14.72 -1.25 9.57
CA LEU A 37 -14.10 -0.82 8.32
C LEU A 37 -15.03 0.09 7.52
N SER A 38 -16.30 -0.29 7.37
CA SER A 38 -17.31 0.50 6.65
C SER A 38 -17.50 1.87 7.27
N GLU A 39 -17.61 1.95 8.61
CA GLU A 39 -17.73 3.23 9.32
C GLU A 39 -16.50 4.12 9.11
N SER A 40 -15.30 3.56 9.12
CA SER A 40 -14.07 4.32 8.92
C SER A 40 -13.98 4.88 7.49
N ILE A 41 -14.38 4.09 6.50
CA ILE A 41 -14.43 4.50 5.09
C ILE A 41 -15.50 5.59 4.90
N ASP A 42 -16.70 5.41 5.45
CA ASP A 42 -17.79 6.39 5.34
C ASP A 42 -17.39 7.73 5.95
N ARG A 43 -16.82 7.72 7.15
CA ARG A 43 -16.29 8.91 7.81
C ARG A 43 -15.25 9.63 6.96
N PHE A 44 -14.32 8.88 6.34
CA PHE A 44 -13.34 9.47 5.45
C PHE A 44 -14.01 10.12 4.24
N LEU A 45 -14.88 9.40 3.52
CA LEU A 45 -15.53 9.88 2.31
C LEU A 45 -16.42 11.11 2.56
N THR A 46 -17.13 11.14 3.69
CA THR A 46 -17.99 12.28 4.08
C THR A 46 -17.20 13.49 4.56
N SER A 47 -15.94 13.32 4.98
CA SER A 47 -15.06 14.42 5.41
C SER A 47 -14.19 15.00 4.30
N LEU A 48 -14.28 14.49 3.07
CA LEU A 48 -13.44 14.97 1.97
C LEU A 48 -13.64 16.48 1.70
N PRO A 49 -12.54 17.25 1.56
CA PRO A 49 -12.62 18.64 1.16
C PRO A 49 -13.06 18.76 -0.31
N ARG A 50 -13.47 19.98 -0.72
CA ARG A 50 -13.95 20.21 -2.10
C ARG A 50 -12.92 19.94 -3.18
N ASP A 51 -11.64 20.08 -2.88
CA ASP A 51 -10.52 19.81 -3.80
C ASP A 51 -10.01 18.35 -3.74
N TYR A 52 -10.63 17.52 -2.92
CA TYR A 52 -10.23 16.10 -2.72
C TYR A 52 -8.73 15.93 -2.41
N TYR A 53 -8.14 16.89 -1.68
CA TYR A 53 -6.71 16.98 -1.41
C TYR A 53 -5.84 17.11 -2.68
N ALA A 54 -6.38 17.54 -3.82
CA ALA A 54 -5.70 17.59 -5.09
C ALA A 54 -5.00 18.93 -5.35
N ILE A 55 -3.83 18.85 -6.00
CA ILE A 55 -3.09 19.97 -6.58
C ILE A 55 -3.36 19.96 -8.08
N ALA A 56 -3.90 21.07 -8.61
CA ALA A 56 -4.52 21.08 -9.94
C ALA A 56 -3.50 21.08 -11.10
N ASN A 57 -2.33 21.71 -10.92
CA ASN A 57 -1.38 21.93 -12.02
C ASN A 57 0.09 22.02 -11.56
N VAL A 58 1.00 22.09 -12.51
CA VAL A 58 2.46 22.08 -12.27
C VAL A 58 2.91 23.34 -11.53
N GLU A 59 2.35 24.51 -11.85
CA GLU A 59 2.68 25.78 -11.22
C GLU A 59 2.33 25.78 -9.73
N ALA A 60 1.16 25.24 -9.37
CA ALA A 60 0.74 25.08 -7.98
C ALA A 60 1.67 24.11 -7.24
N LEU A 61 2.07 23.01 -7.87
CA LEU A 61 3.05 22.08 -7.30
C LEU A 61 4.40 22.78 -7.04
N LYS A 62 4.95 23.49 -8.04
CA LYS A 62 6.22 24.23 -7.92
C LYS A 62 6.18 25.28 -6.81
N SER A 63 5.07 25.98 -6.68
CA SER A 63 4.85 26.94 -5.61
C SER A 63 4.93 26.30 -4.23
N LEU A 64 4.22 25.18 -4.00
CA LEU A 64 4.23 24.47 -2.72
C LEU A 64 5.63 23.89 -2.37
N VAL A 65 6.33 23.37 -3.36
CA VAL A 65 7.72 22.89 -3.15
C VAL A 65 8.64 24.02 -2.75
N LYS A 66 8.48 25.21 -3.35
CA LYS A 66 9.34 26.37 -3.09
C LYS A 66 8.98 27.09 -1.79
N SER A 67 7.68 27.35 -1.53
CA SER A 67 7.25 28.16 -0.38
C SER A 67 7.14 27.36 0.92
N ASP A 68 6.63 26.13 0.83
CA ASP A 68 6.23 25.34 2.00
C ASP A 68 7.22 24.19 2.28
N ASN A 69 8.33 24.13 1.55
CA ASN A 69 9.31 23.04 1.64
C ASN A 69 8.65 21.65 1.54
N ALA A 70 7.67 21.53 0.65
CA ALA A 70 6.90 20.30 0.50
C ALA A 70 7.79 19.15 0.01
N SER A 71 7.62 17.98 0.61
CA SER A 71 8.28 16.74 0.20
C SER A 71 7.50 16.07 -0.93
N LEU A 72 8.19 15.66 -1.99
CA LEU A 72 7.61 14.90 -3.09
C LEU A 72 7.82 13.40 -2.89
N VAL A 73 6.77 12.62 -3.07
CA VAL A 73 6.80 11.16 -2.99
C VAL A 73 6.30 10.55 -4.30
N ASP A 74 7.20 9.89 -5.00
CA ASP A 74 6.87 9.11 -6.20
C ASP A 74 6.40 7.71 -5.80
N VAL A 75 5.13 7.41 -6.02
CA VAL A 75 4.55 6.10 -5.69
C VAL A 75 4.60 5.11 -6.85
N ARG A 76 5.41 5.39 -7.88
CA ARG A 76 5.66 4.48 -9.01
C ARG A 76 6.62 3.35 -8.61
N GLN A 77 6.76 2.37 -9.52
CA GLN A 77 7.77 1.33 -9.36
C GLN A 77 9.20 1.90 -9.44
N PRO A 78 10.20 1.26 -8.79
CA PRO A 78 11.59 1.72 -8.83
C PRO A 78 12.16 1.87 -10.25
N SER A 79 11.77 0.99 -11.17
CA SER A 79 12.18 1.08 -12.58
C SER A 79 11.62 2.31 -13.31
N GLU A 80 10.37 2.72 -12.97
CA GLU A 80 9.76 3.94 -13.51
C GLU A 80 10.44 5.18 -12.93
N TYR A 81 10.74 5.17 -11.63
CA TYR A 81 11.45 6.24 -10.94
C TYR A 81 12.86 6.44 -11.51
N GLY A 82 13.64 5.36 -11.63
CA GLY A 82 15.00 5.40 -12.19
C GLY A 82 15.06 5.80 -13.66
N SER A 83 13.95 5.65 -14.41
CA SER A 83 13.86 6.14 -15.81
C SER A 83 13.70 7.67 -15.89
N GLY A 84 13.39 8.32 -14.78
CA GLY A 84 13.24 9.77 -14.64
C GLY A 84 12.10 10.12 -13.70
N HIS A 85 12.36 11.03 -12.76
CA HIS A 85 11.44 11.46 -11.72
C HIS A 85 11.49 12.99 -11.52
N ILE A 86 10.50 13.54 -10.80
CA ILE A 86 10.48 14.97 -10.45
C ILE A 86 11.65 15.24 -9.48
N PRO A 87 12.45 16.30 -9.70
CA PRO A 87 13.61 16.61 -8.87
C PRO A 87 13.31 16.60 -7.38
N ASN A 88 14.24 16.05 -6.60
CA ASN A 88 14.18 15.92 -5.13
C ASN A 88 13.03 15.03 -4.62
N ALA A 89 12.35 14.26 -5.46
CA ALA A 89 11.34 13.30 -5.01
C ALA A 89 12.02 12.06 -4.41
N ILE A 90 11.40 11.49 -3.38
CA ILE A 90 11.76 10.15 -2.88
C ILE A 90 10.84 9.10 -3.50
N ASN A 91 11.37 7.90 -3.74
CA ASN A 91 10.55 6.80 -4.25
C ASN A 91 10.06 5.91 -3.11
N ILE A 92 8.75 5.83 -2.95
CA ILE A 92 8.06 4.88 -2.06
C ILE A 92 6.96 4.23 -2.88
N PRO A 93 7.21 3.08 -3.51
CA PRO A 93 6.20 2.40 -4.33
C PRO A 93 4.91 2.14 -3.56
N LEU A 94 3.75 2.32 -4.22
CA LEU A 94 2.44 2.18 -3.58
C LEU A 94 2.30 0.86 -2.80
N GLN A 95 2.81 -0.26 -3.34
CA GLN A 95 2.72 -1.57 -2.70
C GLN A 95 3.51 -1.67 -1.38
N THR A 96 4.51 -0.81 -1.19
CA THR A 96 5.33 -0.80 0.02
C THR A 96 5.09 0.43 0.90
N LEU A 97 4.06 1.24 0.57
CA LEU A 97 3.79 2.51 1.25
C LEU A 97 3.60 2.33 2.76
N ILE A 98 2.83 1.32 3.17
CA ILE A 98 2.58 1.03 4.60
C ILE A 98 3.86 0.61 5.34
N ALA A 99 4.73 -0.15 4.69
CA ALA A 99 5.99 -0.59 5.29
C ALA A 99 7.05 0.53 5.39
N ASN A 100 6.79 1.71 4.81
CA ASN A 100 7.72 2.84 4.76
C ASN A 100 7.08 4.14 5.30
N LEU A 101 6.11 4.04 6.20
CA LEU A 101 5.45 5.22 6.80
C LEU A 101 6.43 6.12 7.58
N ASP A 102 7.50 5.55 8.11
CA ASP A 102 8.60 6.24 8.79
C ASP A 102 9.36 7.22 7.89
N LYS A 103 9.35 7.00 6.57
CA LYS A 103 9.99 7.85 5.57
C LYS A 103 9.13 9.04 5.14
N ILE A 104 7.86 9.08 5.56
CA ILE A 104 6.91 10.13 5.20
C ILE A 104 6.96 11.24 6.25
N PRO A 105 7.42 12.46 5.92
CA PRO A 105 7.47 13.57 6.87
C PRO A 105 6.11 13.91 7.46
N LYS A 106 6.07 14.28 8.74
CA LYS A 106 4.87 14.75 9.42
C LYS A 106 4.89 16.25 9.73
N ASP A 107 6.06 16.87 9.57
CA ASP A 107 6.37 18.25 9.93
C ASP A 107 6.23 19.24 8.76
N ARG A 108 5.94 18.74 7.56
CA ARG A 108 5.80 19.56 6.34
C ARG A 108 4.80 18.94 5.38
N PRO A 109 4.30 19.69 4.38
CA PRO A 109 3.43 19.14 3.34
C PRO A 109 4.11 17.99 2.59
N VAL A 110 3.36 16.95 2.32
CA VAL A 110 3.79 15.79 1.52
C VAL A 110 2.90 15.67 0.30
N ILE A 111 3.50 15.61 -0.88
CA ILE A 111 2.78 15.55 -2.14
C ILE A 111 3.12 14.25 -2.86
N LEU A 112 2.10 13.41 -3.02
CA LEU A 112 2.23 12.17 -3.79
C LEU A 112 1.99 12.42 -5.26
N TYR A 113 2.76 11.74 -6.11
CA TYR A 113 2.50 11.67 -7.54
C TYR A 113 2.82 10.27 -8.10
N CYS A 114 2.34 9.97 -9.29
CA CYS A 114 2.64 8.75 -10.02
C CYS A 114 2.79 9.03 -11.53
N THR A 115 2.20 8.23 -12.40
CA THR A 115 2.21 8.49 -13.85
C THR A 115 1.03 9.36 -14.28
N THR A 116 -0.21 9.00 -13.85
CA THR A 116 -1.49 9.59 -14.33
C THR A 116 -2.51 9.83 -13.20
N GLY A 117 -2.12 9.73 -11.94
CA GLY A 117 -2.97 10.04 -10.79
C GLY A 117 -3.63 8.85 -10.09
N TYR A 118 -3.84 7.70 -10.72
CA TYR A 118 -4.54 6.56 -10.09
C TYR A 118 -3.86 6.06 -8.80
N ARG A 119 -2.58 5.73 -8.87
CA ARG A 119 -1.80 5.30 -7.69
C ARG A 119 -1.67 6.41 -6.65
N THR A 120 -1.59 7.65 -7.11
CA THR A 120 -1.58 8.84 -6.26
C THR A 120 -2.83 8.94 -5.39
N ALA A 121 -4.02 8.79 -5.98
CA ALA A 121 -5.29 8.85 -5.25
C ALA A 121 -5.38 7.73 -4.19
N MET A 122 -5.00 6.49 -4.55
CA MET A 122 -4.95 5.38 -3.60
C MET A 122 -3.98 5.66 -2.44
N GLY A 123 -2.78 6.17 -2.73
CA GLY A 123 -1.78 6.48 -1.71
C GLY A 123 -2.23 7.60 -0.76
N VAL A 124 -2.82 8.67 -1.29
CA VAL A 124 -3.35 9.77 -0.46
C VAL A 124 -4.50 9.30 0.42
N MET A 125 -5.48 8.57 -0.13
CA MET A 125 -6.56 7.98 0.67
C MET A 125 -6.00 7.12 1.81
N THR A 126 -5.05 6.23 1.49
CA THR A 126 -4.42 5.36 2.48
C THR A 126 -3.77 6.16 3.61
N LEU A 127 -2.97 7.16 3.28
CA LEU A 127 -2.26 7.96 4.29
C LEU A 127 -3.20 8.84 5.10
N GLN A 128 -4.21 9.45 4.49
CA GLN A 128 -5.23 10.24 5.19
C GLN A 128 -6.03 9.37 6.17
N MET A 129 -6.44 8.17 5.78
CA MET A 129 -7.12 7.23 6.68
C MET A 129 -6.23 6.76 7.84
N LEU A 130 -4.90 6.79 7.68
CA LEU A 130 -3.92 6.51 8.73
C LEU A 130 -3.58 7.76 9.58
N GLY A 131 -4.24 8.89 9.35
CA GLY A 131 -4.10 10.12 10.14
C GLY A 131 -2.97 11.05 9.67
N HIS A 132 -2.42 10.88 8.46
CA HIS A 132 -1.49 11.82 7.86
C HIS A 132 -2.25 13.00 7.23
N THR A 133 -2.52 14.05 8.00
CA THR A 133 -3.34 15.20 7.58
C THR A 133 -2.59 16.18 6.65
N ASN A 134 -1.27 16.04 6.54
CA ASN A 134 -0.38 16.89 5.73
C ASN A 134 -0.16 16.38 4.29
N VAL A 135 -0.89 15.34 3.87
CA VAL A 135 -0.68 14.67 2.57
C VAL A 135 -1.67 15.17 1.52
N ARG A 136 -1.17 15.50 0.33
CA ARG A 136 -1.95 15.92 -0.83
C ARG A 136 -1.56 15.12 -2.09
N ALA A 137 -2.45 15.12 -3.07
CA ALA A 137 -2.26 14.48 -4.37
C ALA A 137 -1.84 15.50 -5.43
N PHE A 138 -0.95 15.10 -6.32
CA PHE A 138 -0.74 15.76 -7.61
C PHE A 138 -1.25 14.83 -8.73
N PRO A 139 -2.58 14.82 -9.02
CA PRO A 139 -3.17 13.90 -10.01
C PRO A 139 -2.61 14.05 -11.43
N PRO A 140 -2.27 15.27 -11.93
CA PRO A 140 -1.64 15.41 -13.24
C PRO A 140 -0.31 14.67 -13.36
N SER A 141 0.35 14.44 -12.22
CA SER A 141 1.50 13.54 -12.06
C SER A 141 2.67 13.84 -13.00
N ILE A 142 3.56 12.88 -13.21
CA ILE A 142 4.76 13.09 -14.02
C ILE A 142 4.45 13.34 -15.52
N GLN A 143 3.30 12.91 -15.99
CA GLN A 143 2.91 13.23 -17.38
C GLN A 143 2.71 14.73 -17.60
N ALA A 144 2.03 15.42 -16.71
CA ALA A 144 1.86 16.87 -16.79
C ALA A 144 3.19 17.61 -16.57
N TRP A 145 4.02 17.10 -15.64
CA TRP A 145 5.37 17.64 -15.41
C TRP A 145 6.21 17.63 -16.69
N LYS A 146 6.25 16.47 -17.38
CA LYS A 146 6.93 16.31 -18.68
C LYS A 146 6.32 17.18 -19.78
N ALA A 147 4.98 17.25 -19.86
CA ALA A 147 4.28 18.06 -20.85
C ALA A 147 4.54 19.57 -20.69
N ALA A 148 4.79 20.01 -19.44
CA ALA A 148 5.21 21.38 -19.13
C ALA A 148 6.70 21.67 -19.47
N GLY A 149 7.46 20.69 -19.95
CA GLY A 149 8.89 20.85 -20.27
C GLY A 149 9.80 20.93 -19.04
N GLU A 150 9.30 20.52 -17.87
CA GLU A 150 10.06 20.61 -16.62
C GLU A 150 11.15 19.51 -16.54
N PRO A 151 12.28 19.78 -15.87
CA PRO A 151 13.40 18.85 -15.80
C PRO A 151 13.07 17.58 -15.04
N LEU A 152 13.80 16.51 -15.35
CA LEU A 152 13.78 15.25 -14.61
C LEU A 152 15.15 14.92 -14.06
N GLU A 153 15.17 14.28 -12.88
CA GLU A 153 16.33 13.56 -12.36
C GLU A 153 16.28 12.07 -12.71
N LYS A 154 17.44 11.39 -12.68
CA LYS A 154 17.60 9.94 -12.88
C LYS A 154 18.30 9.31 -11.68
#